data_5da854ac3a950e1ee0a9981a970bc763
#
_entry.id   5da854ac3a950e1ee0a9981a970bc763
#
_cell.length_a   1.000
_cell.length_b   1.000
_cell.length_c   1.000
_cell.angle_alpha   90.00
_cell.angle_beta   90.00
_cell.angle_gamma   90.00
#
_symmetry.space_group_name_H-M   'P 1'
#
loop_
_entity.id
_entity.type
_entity.pdbx_description
1 polymer ?
#
loop_
_entity_poly.entity_id
_entity_poly.type
_entity_poly.pdbx_seq_one_letter_code
_entity_poly.pdbx_strand_id
1 'polypeptide(L)'
;MKKISQKLKWLKGIIHKCVTKNKDKSMYIACMGMMLFVEGLENKVEKKEYPTEEELTKCNEILKLLEHKYGFNITWRGDIEFMSA
;
A
#
# COMPACT_ATOMS: atom_id res chain seq x y z
N MET A 1 -3.78 -8.67 -14.79
CA MET A 1 -3.94 -7.79 -13.62
C MET A 1 -4.20 -8.52 -12.30
N LYS A 2 -4.34 -9.81 -12.36
CA LYS A 2 -4.57 -10.59 -11.14
C LYS A 2 -3.45 -10.39 -10.11
N LYS A 3 -2.21 -10.33 -10.57
CA LYS A 3 -1.05 -10.17 -9.68
C LYS A 3 -1.04 -8.80 -9.00
N ILE A 4 -1.35 -7.73 -9.74
CA ILE A 4 -1.39 -6.40 -9.15
C ILE A 4 -2.54 -6.27 -8.16
N SER A 5 -3.68 -6.90 -8.43
CA SER A 5 -4.81 -6.91 -7.51
C SER A 5 -4.43 -7.56 -6.17
N GLN A 6 -3.70 -8.67 -6.21
CA GLN A 6 -3.23 -9.35 -5.01
C GLN A 6 -2.25 -8.48 -4.22
N LYS A 7 -1.34 -7.79 -4.92
CA LYS A 7 -0.39 -6.88 -4.28
C LYS A 7 -1.11 -5.73 -3.57
N LEU A 8 -2.12 -5.16 -4.21
CA LEU A 8 -2.88 -4.07 -3.62
C LEU A 8 -3.64 -4.53 -2.38
N LYS A 9 -4.24 -5.71 -2.41
CA LYS A 9 -4.92 -6.27 -1.25
C LYS A 9 -3.96 -6.50 -0.09
N TRP A 10 -2.77 -6.99 -0.40
CA TRP A 10 -1.75 -7.21 0.60
C TRP A 10 -1.31 -5.89 1.24
N LEU A 11 -1.06 -4.87 0.42
CA LEU A 11 -0.67 -3.55 0.90
C LEU A 11 -1.76 -2.96 1.79
N LYS A 12 -3.02 -3.08 1.38
CA LYS A 12 -4.15 -2.60 2.17
C LYS A 12 -4.20 -3.30 3.53
N GLY A 13 -3.94 -4.60 3.56
CA GLY A 13 -3.88 -5.36 4.81
C GLY A 13 -2.77 -4.88 5.73
N ILE A 14 -1.62 -4.56 5.19
CA ILE A 14 -0.49 -4.01 5.98
C ILE A 14 -0.86 -2.66 6.57
N ILE A 15 -1.45 -1.78 5.77
CA ILE A 15 -1.89 -0.47 6.25
C ILE A 15 -2.90 -0.63 7.38
N HIS A 16 -3.85 -1.54 7.21
CA HIS A 16 -4.87 -1.80 8.22
C HIS A 16 -4.25 -2.29 9.54
N LYS A 17 -3.31 -3.20 9.48
CA LYS A 17 -2.59 -3.67 10.66
C LYS A 17 -1.85 -2.54 11.35
N CYS A 18 -1.25 -1.66 10.56
CA CYS A 18 -0.52 -0.52 11.08
C CYS A 18 -1.47 0.41 11.86
N VAL A 19 -2.65 0.66 11.31
CA VAL A 19 -3.66 1.50 11.95
C VAL A 19 -4.13 0.88 13.27
N THR A 20 -4.38 -0.43 13.28
CA THR A 20 -4.91 -1.08 14.47
C THR A 20 -3.89 -1.22 15.59
N LYS A 21 -2.60 -1.31 15.26
CA LYS A 21 -1.55 -1.47 16.26
C LYS A 21 -1.09 -0.17 16.88
N ASN A 22 -1.26 0.95 16.18
CA ASN A 22 -0.79 2.23 16.66
C ASN A 22 -1.95 3.12 17.03
N LYS A 23 -1.83 3.77 18.20
CA LYS A 23 -2.89 4.66 18.70
C LYS A 23 -2.55 6.13 18.46
N ASP A 24 -1.49 6.40 17.70
CA ASP A 24 -1.11 7.77 17.36
C ASP A 24 -2.08 8.33 16.32
N LYS A 25 -2.74 9.43 16.69
CA LYS A 25 -3.73 10.07 15.83
C LYS A 25 -3.14 10.56 14.50
N SER A 26 -1.93 11.11 14.56
CA SER A 26 -1.23 11.59 13.36
C SER A 26 -0.99 10.45 12.37
N MET A 27 -0.55 9.32 12.87
CA MET A 27 -0.33 8.14 12.07
C MET A 27 -1.62 7.57 11.50
N TYR A 28 -2.69 7.60 12.30
CA TYR A 28 -4.00 7.15 11.86
C TYR A 28 -4.46 7.94 10.63
N ILE A 29 -4.33 9.26 10.68
CA ILE A 29 -4.74 10.13 9.57
C ILE A 29 -3.91 9.82 8.32
N ALA A 30 -2.59 9.66 8.47
CA ALA A 30 -1.71 9.34 7.36
C ALA A 30 -2.08 7.99 6.74
N CYS A 31 -2.35 6.99 7.58
CA CYS A 31 -2.70 5.66 7.09
C CYS A 31 -4.07 5.64 6.41
N MET A 32 -5.01 6.45 6.87
CA MET A 32 -6.31 6.56 6.19
C MET A 32 -6.15 7.14 4.79
N GLY A 33 -5.27 8.12 4.63
CA GLY A 33 -4.95 8.65 3.31
C GLY A 33 -4.34 7.60 2.39
N MET A 34 -3.42 6.81 2.92
CA MET A 34 -2.82 5.70 2.17
C MET A 34 -3.86 4.67 1.77
N MET A 35 -4.77 4.33 2.68
CA MET A 35 -5.84 3.38 2.43
C MET A 35 -6.74 3.83 1.29
N LEU A 36 -7.16 5.11 1.32
CA LEU A 36 -8.00 5.67 0.27
C LEU A 36 -7.30 5.62 -1.09
N PHE A 37 -6.01 5.91 -1.11
CA PHE A 37 -5.23 5.84 -2.34
C PHE A 37 -5.21 4.43 -2.91
N VAL A 38 -4.93 3.44 -2.06
CA VAL A 38 -4.87 2.04 -2.49
C VAL A 38 -6.24 1.55 -2.96
N GLU A 39 -7.30 1.92 -2.25
CA GLU A 39 -8.66 1.57 -2.66
C GLU A 39 -9.01 2.15 -4.02
N GLY A 40 -8.56 3.38 -4.29
CA GLY A 40 -8.74 3.99 -5.61
C GLY A 40 -8.06 3.18 -6.71
N LEU A 41 -6.86 2.65 -6.43
CA LEU A 41 -6.17 1.80 -7.39
C LEU A 41 -6.87 0.46 -7.57
N GLU A 42 -7.42 -0.12 -6.51
CA GLU A 42 -8.20 -1.35 -6.61
C GLU A 42 -9.41 -1.15 -7.51
N ASN A 43 -10.10 -0.02 -7.38
CA ASN A 43 -11.24 0.30 -8.24
C ASN A 43 -10.83 0.42 -9.70
N LYS A 44 -9.67 1.03 -9.95
CA LYS A 44 -9.10 1.14 -11.29
C LYS A 44 -8.89 -0.24 -11.90
N VAL A 45 -8.27 -1.13 -11.13
CA VAL A 45 -7.97 -2.49 -11.60
C VAL A 45 -9.25 -3.27 -11.87
N GLU A 46 -10.29 -3.07 -11.08
CA GLU A 46 -11.60 -3.69 -11.30
C GLU A 46 -12.20 -3.26 -12.64
N LYS A 47 -11.94 -2.02 -13.04
CA LYS A 47 -12.38 -1.50 -14.34
C LYS A 47 -11.42 -1.88 -15.45
N LYS A 48 -10.46 -2.74 -15.17
CA LYS A 48 -9.44 -3.22 -16.10
C LYS A 48 -8.53 -2.10 -16.60
N GLU A 49 -8.31 -1.09 -15.77
CA GLU A 49 -7.35 -0.03 -16.02
C GLU A 49 -6.09 -0.31 -15.20
N TYR A 50 -4.96 -0.38 -15.87
CA TYR A 50 -3.70 -0.64 -15.17
C TYR A 50 -3.20 0.64 -14.51
N PRO A 51 -2.72 0.58 -13.25
CA PRO A 51 -2.16 1.76 -12.59
C PRO A 51 -0.98 2.36 -13.36
N THR A 52 -0.82 3.67 -13.28
CA THR A 52 0.29 4.35 -13.91
C THR A 52 1.59 4.07 -13.16
N GLU A 53 2.71 4.34 -13.82
CA GLU A 53 4.02 4.19 -13.19
C GLU A 53 4.15 5.04 -11.93
N GLU A 54 3.61 6.26 -11.96
CA GLU A 54 3.62 7.15 -10.79
C GLU A 54 2.84 6.54 -9.62
N GLU A 55 1.70 5.94 -9.92
CA GLU A 55 0.87 5.31 -8.90
C GLU A 55 1.57 4.10 -8.27
N LEU A 56 2.24 3.30 -9.09
CA LEU A 56 3.00 2.16 -8.60
C LEU A 56 4.19 2.59 -7.75
N THR A 57 4.88 3.65 -8.18
CA THR A 57 5.97 4.23 -7.40
C THR A 57 5.47 4.69 -6.03
N LYS A 58 4.30 5.31 -5.99
CA LYS A 58 3.71 5.77 -4.74
C LYS A 58 3.38 4.60 -3.82
N CYS A 59 2.94 3.47 -4.36
CA CYS A 59 2.72 2.26 -3.56
C CYS A 59 4.01 1.80 -2.89
N ASN A 60 5.12 1.82 -3.63
CA ASN A 60 6.42 1.45 -3.07
C ASN A 60 6.86 2.44 -2.00
N GLU A 61 6.58 3.73 -2.19
CA GLU A 61 6.89 4.75 -1.19
C GLU A 61 6.08 4.55 0.08
N ILE A 62 4.82 4.13 -0.05
CA ILE A 62 3.98 3.82 1.12
C ILE A 62 4.62 2.70 1.93
N LEU A 63 5.10 1.63 1.27
CA LEU A 63 5.77 0.54 1.95
C LEU A 63 6.99 1.04 2.72
N LYS A 64 7.79 1.90 2.10
CA LYS A 64 8.97 2.47 2.75
C LYS A 64 8.61 3.33 3.95
N LEU A 65 7.56 4.14 3.82
CA LEU A 65 7.09 4.97 4.93
C LEU A 65 6.64 4.12 6.11
N LEU A 66 5.87 3.08 5.84
CA LEU A 66 5.40 2.20 6.90
C LEU A 66 6.56 1.54 7.64
N GLU A 67 7.56 1.13 6.89
CA GLU A 67 8.72 0.45 7.45
C GLU A 67 9.67 1.41 8.19
N HIS A 68 10.04 2.50 7.54
CA HIS A 68 11.09 3.38 8.05
C HIS A 68 10.59 4.47 8.99
N LYS A 69 9.47 5.09 8.66
CA LYS A 69 8.95 6.19 9.47
C LYS A 69 8.12 5.71 10.65
N TYR A 70 7.30 4.69 10.42
CA TYR A 70 6.39 4.20 11.46
C TYR A 70 6.88 2.92 12.13
N GLY A 71 8.03 2.40 11.70
CA GLY A 71 8.65 1.25 12.33
C GLY A 71 7.92 -0.06 12.14
N PHE A 72 7.04 -0.16 11.15
CA PHE A 72 6.31 -1.39 10.88
C PHE A 72 7.25 -2.40 10.23
N ASN A 73 7.33 -3.60 10.78
CA ASN A 73 8.23 -4.62 10.27
C ASN A 73 7.62 -5.33 9.07
N ILE A 74 8.13 -5.03 7.89
CA ILE A 74 7.72 -5.66 6.63
C ILE A 74 8.82 -6.63 6.23
N THR A 75 8.61 -7.91 6.53
CA THR A 75 9.62 -8.94 6.33
C THR A 75 9.57 -9.59 4.96
N TRP A 76 8.46 -9.45 4.25
CA TRP A 76 8.29 -10.13 2.96
C TRP A 76 7.85 -9.13 1.91
N ARG A 77 8.78 -8.76 1.05
CA ARG A 77 8.59 -7.69 0.08
C ARG A 77 8.92 -8.11 -1.35
N GLY A 78 9.71 -9.15 -1.53
CA GLY A 78 10.24 -9.53 -2.84
C GLY A 78 9.17 -9.72 -3.91
N ASP A 79 8.06 -10.39 -3.57
CA ASP A 79 6.99 -10.67 -4.53
C ASP A 79 5.97 -9.54 -4.62
N ILE A 80 6.14 -8.48 -3.83
CA ILE A 80 5.15 -7.40 -3.75
C ILE A 80 5.71 -6.05 -4.13
N GLU A 81 6.87 -6.01 -4.75
CA GLU A 81 7.32 -4.78 -5.38
C GLU A 81 6.37 -4.45 -6.52
N PHE A 82 5.89 -3.20 -6.54
CA PHE A 82 4.90 -2.78 -7.52
C PHE A 82 5.53 -2.44 -8.85
N MET A 83 6.78 -2.03 -8.84
CA MET A 83 7.53 -1.82 -10.06
C MET A 83 8.58 -2.93 -10.14
N SER A 84 8.49 -3.72 -11.19
CA SER A 84 9.46 -4.78 -11.40
C SER A 84 10.83 -4.20 -11.66
N ALA A 85 11.80 -4.78 -11.03
CA ALA A 85 13.18 -4.43 -11.30
C ALA A 85 13.58 -4.92 -12.70
#